data_000754464f9548d6d54640d85538b344
#
_entry.id   000754464f9548d6d54640d85538b344
#
_cell.length_a   1.000
_cell.length_b   1.000
_cell.length_c   1.000
_cell.angle_alpha   90.00
_cell.angle_beta   90.00
_cell.angle_gamma   90.00
#
_symmetry.space_group_name_H-M   'P 1'
#
loop_
_entity.id
_entity.type
_entity.pdbx_description
1 polymer ?
#
loop_
_entity_poly.entity_id
_entity_poly.type
_entity_poly.pdbx_seq_one_letter_code
_entity_poly.pdbx_strand_id
1 'polypeptide(L)'
;MNTENFWNKIYAGNTTRIPNENDPMLVTAIGYFGDVSGARLLDLGCGNGSSSLFFAKRGANVVSIDISEVAINSLTQFCVENNINNITPLKCSAFDIANLAPFDFVFGNMILHHLEPFEVFAEVLRKSIVPGGKAYFRENSAFSDLLIWFRDNLVGKYGIPKGGDDEEFPLMPQEVGIIKKHFYVRIVYPELFFFRLASQYLLKGHLHNFTSKLDDYFFQFPSFRKYSYRQNVFLS
;
A
#
# COMPACT_ATOMS: atom_id res chain seq x y z
N MET A 1 6.44 6.66 20.35
CA MET A 1 6.75 5.19 20.31
C MET A 1 7.63 4.99 19.09
N ASN A 2 8.68 4.15 19.14
CA ASN A 2 9.49 3.89 17.94
C ASN A 2 8.59 3.19 16.90
N THR A 3 8.62 3.63 15.64
CA THR A 3 7.80 3.10 14.52
C THR A 3 7.93 1.57 14.38
N GLU A 4 9.14 1.03 14.51
CA GLU A 4 9.36 -0.42 14.51
C GLU A 4 8.56 -1.14 15.61
N ASN A 5 8.59 -0.62 16.85
CA ASN A 5 7.88 -1.22 17.97
C ASN A 5 6.35 -1.17 17.79
N PHE A 6 5.84 -0.13 17.13
CA PHE A 6 4.43 -0.04 16.76
C PHE A 6 4.04 -1.18 15.82
N TRP A 7 4.76 -1.33 14.71
CA TRP A 7 4.50 -2.38 13.72
C TRP A 7 4.72 -3.79 14.27
N ASN A 8 5.73 -3.99 15.11
CA ASN A 8 5.92 -5.27 15.80
C ASN A 8 4.70 -5.67 16.64
N LYS A 9 4.03 -4.71 17.30
CA LYS A 9 2.77 -4.98 18.03
C LYS A 9 1.61 -5.29 17.08
N ILE A 10 1.48 -4.59 15.96
CA ILE A 10 0.44 -4.84 14.95
C ILE A 10 0.56 -6.24 14.39
N TYR A 11 1.79 -6.69 14.10
CA TYR A 11 2.03 -8.04 13.56
C TYR A 11 2.14 -9.14 14.62
N ALA A 12 2.21 -8.80 15.91
CA ALA A 12 2.20 -9.78 16.98
C ALA A 12 0.92 -10.63 16.96
N GLY A 13 1.08 -11.95 16.76
CA GLY A 13 -0.05 -12.88 16.61
C GLY A 13 -0.67 -12.95 15.22
N ASN A 14 -0.20 -12.16 14.26
CA ASN A 14 -0.59 -12.27 12.86
C ASN A 14 0.36 -13.22 12.13
N THR A 15 -0.17 -14.34 11.64
CA THR A 15 0.59 -15.28 10.81
C THR A 15 0.53 -14.89 9.34
N THR A 16 1.54 -15.30 8.58
CA THR A 16 1.52 -15.23 7.11
C THR A 16 0.30 -15.95 6.57
N ARG A 17 -0.41 -15.32 5.63
CA ARG A 17 -1.63 -15.87 5.04
C ARG A 17 -1.46 -16.04 3.54
N ILE A 18 -2.00 -17.15 3.04
CA ILE A 18 -2.10 -17.37 1.60
C ILE A 18 -2.98 -16.26 1.00
N PRO A 19 -2.51 -15.58 -0.06
CA PRO A 19 -3.27 -14.48 -0.67
C PRO A 19 -4.55 -14.97 -1.32
N ASN A 20 -5.56 -14.11 -1.34
CA ASN A 20 -6.70 -14.30 -2.23
C ASN A 20 -6.24 -14.02 -3.67
N GLU A 21 -6.31 -15.02 -4.53
CA GLU A 21 -5.89 -14.93 -5.94
C GLU A 21 -6.71 -13.88 -6.74
N ASN A 22 -7.91 -13.58 -6.26
CA ASN A 22 -8.81 -12.60 -6.86
C ASN A 22 -8.82 -11.26 -6.11
N ASP A 23 -7.80 -10.99 -5.26
CA ASP A 23 -7.69 -9.69 -4.62
C ASP A 23 -7.58 -8.59 -5.69
N PRO A 24 -8.52 -7.64 -5.75
CA PRO A 24 -8.57 -6.64 -6.83
C PRO A 24 -7.31 -5.77 -6.91
N MET A 25 -6.63 -5.54 -5.79
CA MET A 25 -5.37 -4.78 -5.76
C MET A 25 -4.26 -5.59 -6.42
N LEU A 26 -4.07 -6.84 -6.01
CA LEU A 26 -3.02 -7.72 -6.54
C LEU A 26 -3.26 -8.04 -8.03
N VAL A 27 -4.53 -8.26 -8.43
CA VAL A 27 -4.91 -8.42 -9.83
C VAL A 27 -4.63 -7.17 -10.65
N THR A 28 -4.87 -5.98 -10.08
CA THR A 28 -4.55 -4.70 -10.74
C THR A 28 -3.04 -4.53 -10.91
N ALA A 29 -2.27 -4.84 -9.87
CA ALA A 29 -0.81 -4.75 -9.89
C ALA A 29 -0.20 -5.67 -10.96
N ILE A 30 -0.60 -6.95 -10.98
CA ILE A 30 -0.08 -7.90 -11.99
C ILE A 30 -0.52 -7.53 -13.41
N GLY A 31 -1.74 -7.03 -13.58
CA GLY A 31 -2.22 -6.52 -14.87
C GLY A 31 -1.39 -5.33 -15.39
N TYR A 32 -0.84 -4.51 -14.47
CA TYR A 32 0.05 -3.42 -14.83
C TYR A 32 1.49 -3.87 -15.09
N PHE A 33 2.03 -4.75 -14.27
CA PHE A 33 3.38 -5.26 -14.43
C PHE A 33 3.51 -6.10 -15.72
N GLY A 34 2.54 -6.94 -15.99
CA GLY A 34 2.58 -7.94 -17.05
C GLY A 34 3.18 -9.26 -16.54
N ASP A 35 3.99 -9.90 -17.37
CA ASP A 35 4.70 -11.12 -16.97
C ASP A 35 5.80 -10.78 -15.94
N VAL A 36 5.71 -11.41 -14.78
CA VAL A 36 6.70 -11.24 -13.69
C VAL A 36 7.58 -12.47 -13.52
N SER A 37 7.42 -13.48 -14.36
CA SER A 37 8.20 -14.72 -14.28
C SER A 37 9.69 -14.44 -14.43
N GLY A 38 10.50 -14.89 -13.48
CA GLY A 38 11.93 -14.63 -13.40
C GLY A 38 12.33 -13.20 -13.05
N ALA A 39 11.39 -12.25 -13.05
CA ALA A 39 11.66 -10.86 -12.71
C ALA A 39 12.01 -10.69 -11.23
N ARG A 40 12.81 -9.68 -10.93
CA ARG A 40 13.16 -9.28 -9.58
C ARG A 40 12.17 -8.23 -9.07
N LEU A 41 11.34 -8.60 -8.11
CA LEU A 41 10.26 -7.76 -7.58
C LEU A 41 10.54 -7.39 -6.13
N LEU A 42 10.44 -6.11 -5.79
CA LEU A 42 10.44 -5.61 -4.42
C LEU A 42 9.01 -5.53 -3.90
N ASP A 43 8.72 -6.20 -2.79
CA ASP A 43 7.51 -6.02 -1.99
C ASP A 43 7.86 -5.11 -0.81
N LEU A 44 7.53 -3.82 -0.94
CA LEU A 44 7.91 -2.75 -0.03
C LEU A 44 6.87 -2.58 1.08
N GLY A 45 7.26 -2.79 2.33
CA GLY A 45 6.34 -2.84 3.46
C GLY A 45 5.48 -4.10 3.37
N CYS A 46 6.12 -5.27 3.20
CA CYS A 46 5.44 -6.53 2.90
C CYS A 46 4.53 -7.06 4.02
N GLY A 47 4.66 -6.52 5.24
CA GLY A 47 3.96 -7.03 6.40
C GLY A 47 4.15 -8.54 6.56
N ASN A 48 3.06 -9.26 6.70
CA ASN A 48 3.10 -10.72 6.82
C ASN A 48 3.25 -11.48 5.47
N GLY A 49 3.58 -10.81 4.38
CA GLY A 49 4.02 -11.41 3.13
C GLY A 49 2.94 -11.96 2.20
N SER A 50 1.67 -11.61 2.38
CA SER A 50 0.60 -12.09 1.51
C SER A 50 0.80 -11.67 0.04
N SER A 51 1.22 -10.42 -0.23
CA SER A 51 1.59 -9.92 -1.55
C SER A 51 2.83 -10.62 -2.10
N SER A 52 3.83 -10.86 -1.27
CA SER A 52 5.04 -11.58 -1.65
C SER A 52 4.70 -12.98 -2.17
N LEU A 53 3.86 -13.72 -1.45
CA LEU A 53 3.40 -15.05 -1.88
C LEU A 53 2.64 -15.03 -3.20
N PHE A 54 1.82 -13.99 -3.43
CA PHE A 54 1.06 -13.82 -4.67
C PHE A 54 1.97 -13.68 -5.89
N PHE A 55 3.01 -12.85 -5.78
CA PHE A 55 3.96 -12.64 -6.88
C PHE A 55 4.93 -13.82 -7.05
N ALA A 56 5.41 -14.39 -5.95
CA ALA A 56 6.28 -15.56 -5.99
C ALA A 56 5.62 -16.77 -6.65
N LYS A 57 4.34 -16.99 -6.41
CA LYS A 57 3.54 -18.04 -7.06
C LYS A 57 3.45 -17.85 -8.58
N ARG A 58 3.62 -16.61 -9.08
CA ARG A 58 3.67 -16.26 -10.50
C ARG A 58 5.08 -16.24 -11.08
N GLY A 59 6.04 -16.78 -10.34
CA GLY A 59 7.43 -16.98 -10.78
C GLY A 59 8.35 -15.79 -10.55
N ALA A 60 7.92 -14.72 -9.89
CA ALA A 60 8.80 -13.63 -9.52
C ALA A 60 9.83 -14.07 -8.45
N ASN A 61 11.03 -13.48 -8.51
CA ASN A 61 12.02 -13.51 -7.42
C ASN A 61 11.74 -12.31 -6.52
N VAL A 62 11.08 -12.53 -5.39
CA VAL A 62 10.57 -11.46 -4.53
C VAL A 62 11.55 -11.15 -3.41
N VAL A 63 11.97 -9.88 -3.32
CA VAL A 63 12.62 -9.34 -2.13
C VAL A 63 11.54 -8.65 -1.30
N SER A 64 11.28 -9.19 -0.11
CA SER A 64 10.19 -8.73 0.76
C SER A 64 10.78 -7.97 1.94
N ILE A 65 10.51 -6.69 2.04
CA ILE A 65 11.08 -5.88 3.12
C ILE A 65 10.00 -5.29 4.02
N ASP A 66 10.29 -5.25 5.31
CA ASP A 66 9.53 -4.55 6.33
C ASP A 66 10.47 -4.11 7.45
N ILE A 67 10.11 -3.07 8.20
CA ILE A 67 10.85 -2.67 9.40
C ILE A 67 10.50 -3.56 10.59
N SER A 68 9.35 -4.23 10.57
CA SER A 68 8.90 -5.15 11.61
C SER A 68 9.65 -6.48 11.55
N GLU A 69 10.46 -6.71 12.56
CA GLU A 69 11.13 -8.00 12.71
C GLU A 69 10.13 -9.16 12.90
N VAL A 70 9.02 -8.90 13.58
CA VAL A 70 7.94 -9.89 13.80
C VAL A 70 7.32 -10.32 12.47
N ALA A 71 7.03 -9.37 11.60
CA ALA A 71 6.48 -9.64 10.27
C ALA A 71 7.45 -10.47 9.41
N ILE A 72 8.71 -10.06 9.36
CA ILE A 72 9.77 -10.75 8.60
C ILE A 72 10.01 -12.16 9.11
N ASN A 73 10.07 -12.35 10.42
CA ASN A 73 10.25 -13.70 11.00
C ASN A 73 9.07 -14.61 10.68
N SER A 74 7.83 -14.10 10.73
CA SER A 74 6.64 -14.86 10.34
C SER A 74 6.70 -15.31 8.87
N LEU A 75 7.05 -14.40 7.95
CA LEU A 75 7.20 -14.73 6.53
C LEU A 75 8.35 -15.72 6.28
N THR A 76 9.49 -15.53 6.96
CA THR A 76 10.65 -16.44 6.86
C THR A 76 10.28 -17.85 7.28
N GLN A 77 9.63 -17.99 8.43
CA GLN A 77 9.18 -19.28 8.93
C GLN A 77 8.20 -19.94 7.95
N PHE A 78 7.23 -19.18 7.45
CA PHE A 78 6.27 -19.70 6.46
C PHE A 78 6.96 -20.18 5.18
N CYS A 79 7.95 -19.44 4.67
CA CYS A 79 8.71 -19.84 3.47
C CYS A 79 9.47 -21.14 3.70
N VAL A 80 10.13 -21.30 4.86
CA VAL A 80 10.86 -22.53 5.22
C VAL A 80 9.91 -23.73 5.32
N GLU A 81 8.80 -23.59 6.05
CA GLU A 81 7.81 -24.65 6.25
C GLU A 81 7.14 -25.12 4.96
N ASN A 82 7.01 -24.23 3.97
CA ASN A 82 6.35 -24.52 2.69
C ASN A 82 7.33 -24.69 1.51
N ASN A 83 8.64 -24.75 1.75
CA ASN A 83 9.69 -24.89 0.74
C ASN A 83 9.63 -23.80 -0.37
N ILE A 84 9.34 -22.55 0.01
CA ILE A 84 9.28 -21.41 -0.91
C ILE A 84 10.68 -20.77 -0.97
N ASN A 85 11.34 -20.87 -2.14
CA ASN A 85 12.74 -20.47 -2.29
C ASN A 85 12.93 -19.19 -3.11
N ASN A 86 11.87 -18.65 -3.69
CA ASN A 86 11.89 -17.44 -4.52
C ASN A 86 11.33 -16.19 -3.79
N ILE A 87 11.29 -16.24 -2.45
CA ILE A 87 11.06 -15.08 -1.59
C ILE A 87 12.27 -14.92 -0.67
N THR A 88 12.78 -13.69 -0.58
CA THR A 88 13.86 -13.30 0.32
C THR A 88 13.32 -12.26 1.31
N PRO A 89 12.84 -12.67 2.51
CA PRO A 89 12.40 -11.76 3.54
C PRO A 89 13.58 -11.05 4.21
N LEU A 90 13.52 -9.72 4.34
CA LEU A 90 14.60 -8.93 4.94
C LEU A 90 14.01 -7.83 5.84
N LYS A 91 14.51 -7.74 7.07
CA LYS A 91 14.29 -6.55 7.89
C LYS A 91 15.12 -5.40 7.32
N CYS A 92 14.47 -4.43 6.69
CA CYS A 92 15.13 -3.35 5.96
C CYS A 92 14.27 -2.09 5.96
N SER A 93 14.92 -0.93 6.06
CA SER A 93 14.27 0.35 5.85
C SER A 93 13.98 0.59 4.36
N ALA A 94 12.86 1.24 4.05
CA ALA A 94 12.55 1.69 2.69
C ALA A 94 13.60 2.65 2.11
N PHE A 95 14.37 3.31 2.96
CA PHE A 95 15.44 4.24 2.55
C PHE A 95 16.73 3.51 2.14
N ASP A 96 16.85 2.23 2.45
CA ASP A 96 18.04 1.43 2.16
C ASP A 96 17.87 0.49 0.94
N ILE A 97 16.74 0.55 0.24
CA ILE A 97 16.42 -0.36 -0.88
C ILE A 97 17.39 -0.23 -2.06
N ALA A 98 18.08 0.90 -2.20
CA ALA A 98 19.12 1.07 -3.22
C ALA A 98 20.29 0.07 -3.03
N ASN A 99 20.54 -0.40 -1.81
CA ASN A 99 21.56 -1.41 -1.52
C ASN A 99 21.11 -2.83 -1.96
N LEU A 100 19.81 -3.01 -2.20
CA LEU A 100 19.21 -4.26 -2.65
C LEU A 100 18.91 -4.26 -4.14
N ALA A 101 19.02 -3.10 -4.80
CA ALA A 101 18.71 -2.90 -6.23
C ALA A 101 19.60 -3.75 -7.16
N PRO A 102 19.28 -3.88 -8.45
CA PRO A 102 18.12 -3.28 -9.13
C PRO A 102 16.85 -4.14 -9.07
N PHE A 103 15.68 -3.52 -9.30
CA PHE A 103 14.36 -4.19 -9.38
C PHE A 103 13.68 -3.89 -10.70
N ASP A 104 13.04 -4.92 -11.30
CA ASP A 104 12.18 -4.78 -12.45
C ASP A 104 10.83 -4.19 -12.05
N PHE A 105 10.33 -4.61 -10.88
CA PHE A 105 9.04 -4.19 -10.34
C PHE A 105 9.13 -3.85 -8.85
N VAL A 106 8.35 -2.85 -8.44
CA VAL A 106 8.14 -2.50 -7.03
C VAL A 106 6.66 -2.49 -6.74
N PHE A 107 6.25 -3.22 -5.73
CA PHE A 107 4.89 -3.22 -5.19
C PHE A 107 4.89 -2.66 -3.78
N GLY A 108 3.86 -1.89 -3.42
CA GLY A 108 3.63 -1.44 -2.06
C GLY A 108 2.14 -1.19 -1.80
N ASN A 109 1.71 -1.49 -0.59
CA ASN A 109 0.33 -1.28 -0.16
C ASN A 109 0.32 -0.56 1.18
N MET A 110 -0.26 0.64 1.22
CA MET A 110 -0.38 1.46 2.42
C MET A 110 0.99 1.73 3.08
N ILE A 111 1.96 2.14 2.28
CA ILE A 111 3.36 2.34 2.74
C ILE A 111 3.89 3.74 2.44
N LEU A 112 3.53 4.36 1.30
CA LEU A 112 4.13 5.62 0.88
C LEU A 112 3.94 6.74 1.91
N HIS A 113 2.78 6.83 2.51
CA HIS A 113 2.44 7.84 3.50
C HIS A 113 3.14 7.70 4.86
N HIS A 114 3.98 6.66 5.03
CA HIS A 114 4.85 6.49 6.19
C HIS A 114 6.31 6.87 5.92
N LEU A 115 6.65 7.26 4.68
CA LEU A 115 8.03 7.39 4.23
C LEU A 115 8.49 8.85 4.21
N GLU A 116 8.86 9.38 5.37
CA GLU A 116 9.43 10.72 5.50
C GLU A 116 10.93 10.66 5.85
N PRO A 117 11.77 11.52 5.24
CA PRO A 117 11.46 12.57 4.26
C PRO A 117 11.15 12.03 2.86
N PHE A 118 9.98 12.40 2.32
CA PHE A 118 9.43 11.79 1.10
C PHE A 118 10.28 12.05 -0.15
N GLU A 119 10.91 13.24 -0.26
CA GLU A 119 11.85 13.55 -1.36
C GLU A 119 13.03 12.59 -1.41
N VAL A 120 13.59 12.24 -0.25
CA VAL A 120 14.72 11.31 -0.14
C VAL A 120 14.27 9.91 -0.59
N PHE A 121 13.10 9.47 -0.14
CA PHE A 121 12.55 8.18 -0.56
C PHE A 121 12.32 8.13 -2.07
N ALA A 122 11.73 9.17 -2.67
CA ALA A 122 11.45 9.21 -4.11
C ALA A 122 12.74 9.07 -4.96
N GLU A 123 13.84 9.69 -4.52
CA GLU A 123 15.15 9.52 -5.16
C GLU A 123 15.70 8.08 -5.00
N VAL A 124 15.60 7.52 -3.80
CA VAL A 124 16.02 6.14 -3.52
C VAL A 124 15.23 5.16 -4.35
N LEU A 125 13.91 5.33 -4.41
CA LEU A 125 13.04 4.50 -5.25
C LEU A 125 13.44 4.56 -6.73
N ARG A 126 13.72 5.78 -7.25
CA ARG A 126 14.12 5.93 -8.66
C ARG A 126 15.43 5.21 -8.96
N LYS A 127 16.40 5.28 -8.06
CA LYS A 127 17.71 4.61 -8.20
C LYS A 127 17.59 3.09 -8.10
N SER A 128 16.53 2.60 -7.46
CA SER A 128 16.33 1.16 -7.23
C SER A 128 15.63 0.42 -8.38
N ILE A 129 14.99 1.15 -9.29
CA ILE A 129 14.23 0.57 -10.41
C ILE A 129 15.04 0.65 -11.70
N VAL A 130 15.12 -0.45 -12.45
CA VAL A 130 15.79 -0.50 -13.77
C VAL A 130 15.13 0.48 -14.76
N PRO A 131 15.84 0.92 -15.81
CA PRO A 131 15.22 1.63 -16.93
C PRO A 131 14.07 0.78 -17.54
N GLY A 132 12.86 1.36 -17.63
CA GLY A 132 11.66 0.67 -18.11
C GLY A 132 10.95 -0.20 -17.05
N GLY A 133 11.50 -0.30 -15.85
CA GLY A 133 10.82 -0.95 -14.72
C GLY A 133 9.61 -0.16 -14.23
N LYS A 134 8.76 -0.80 -13.44
CA LYS A 134 7.46 -0.25 -13.02
C LYS A 134 7.28 -0.36 -11.51
N ALA A 135 6.55 0.61 -10.93
CA ALA A 135 6.09 0.46 -9.55
C ALA A 135 4.57 0.68 -9.45
N TYR A 136 3.96 -0.04 -8.53
CA TYR A 136 2.55 0.07 -8.20
C TYR A 136 2.38 0.23 -6.70
N PHE A 137 1.59 1.25 -6.33
CA PHE A 137 1.22 1.47 -4.93
C PHE A 137 -0.28 1.64 -4.79
N ARG A 138 -0.85 1.09 -3.71
CA ARG A 138 -2.21 1.39 -3.29
C ARG A 138 -2.15 2.20 -2.01
N GLU A 139 -2.82 3.36 -2.00
CA GLU A 139 -2.77 4.32 -0.90
C GLU A 139 -4.14 4.91 -0.57
N ASN A 140 -4.27 5.42 0.64
CA ASN A 140 -5.31 6.39 0.94
C ASN A 140 -4.93 7.75 0.36
N SER A 141 -5.94 8.53 -0.04
CA SER A 141 -5.76 9.83 -0.69
C SER A 141 -6.20 10.96 0.21
N ALA A 142 -5.36 11.98 0.37
CA ALA A 142 -5.69 13.22 1.06
C ALA A 142 -6.30 14.29 0.13
N PHE A 143 -6.76 13.93 -1.07
CA PHE A 143 -7.29 14.90 -2.03
C PHE A 143 -8.61 15.55 -1.59
N SER A 144 -9.42 14.88 -0.79
CA SER A 144 -10.71 15.41 -0.34
C SER A 144 -10.59 16.13 1.00
N ASP A 145 -10.57 17.48 0.96
CA ASP A 145 -10.53 18.32 2.17
C ASP A 145 -11.64 17.97 3.16
N LEU A 146 -12.84 17.60 2.67
CA LEU A 146 -13.95 17.22 3.52
C LEU A 146 -13.69 15.91 4.26
N LEU A 147 -13.14 14.89 3.60
CA LEU A 147 -12.78 13.63 4.25
C LEU A 147 -11.62 13.81 5.23
N ILE A 148 -10.67 14.66 4.90
CA ILE A 148 -9.57 15.01 5.81
C ILE A 148 -10.12 15.76 7.02
N TRP A 149 -11.03 16.72 6.82
CA TRP A 149 -11.67 17.41 7.94
C TRP A 149 -12.41 16.43 8.86
N PHE A 150 -13.16 15.46 8.33
CA PHE A 150 -13.81 14.42 9.13
C PHE A 150 -12.79 13.59 9.89
N ARG A 151 -11.69 13.19 9.25
CA ARG A 151 -10.62 12.46 9.91
C ARG A 151 -10.08 13.23 11.10
N ASP A 152 -9.69 14.48 10.91
CA ASP A 152 -9.02 15.28 11.94
C ASP A 152 -9.94 15.66 13.10
N ASN A 153 -11.22 15.81 12.84
CA ASN A 153 -12.18 16.31 13.84
C ASN A 153 -13.01 15.20 14.52
N LEU A 154 -13.19 14.05 13.89
CA LEU A 154 -14.08 13.01 14.36
C LEU A 154 -13.37 11.70 14.73
N VAL A 155 -12.32 11.30 14.00
CA VAL A 155 -11.60 10.05 14.26
C VAL A 155 -10.84 10.14 15.60
N GLY A 156 -10.95 9.11 16.42
CA GLY A 156 -10.40 9.09 17.78
C GLY A 156 -11.25 9.84 18.81
N LYS A 157 -12.38 10.45 18.38
CA LYS A 157 -13.31 11.21 19.23
C LYS A 157 -14.72 10.63 19.10
N TYR A 158 -15.60 10.97 20.03
CA TYR A 158 -17.03 10.59 20.00
C TYR A 158 -17.30 9.09 19.82
N GLY A 159 -16.36 8.23 20.26
CA GLY A 159 -16.47 6.77 20.13
C GLY A 159 -16.18 6.24 18.71
N ILE A 160 -15.59 7.04 17.85
CA ILE A 160 -15.09 6.62 16.53
C ILE A 160 -13.66 6.11 16.74
N PRO A 161 -13.37 4.82 16.45
CA PRO A 161 -12.03 4.28 16.64
C PRO A 161 -11.04 4.95 15.69
N LYS A 162 -9.84 5.24 16.18
CA LYS A 162 -8.70 5.62 15.35
C LYS A 162 -8.01 4.35 14.88
N GLY A 163 -7.92 4.16 13.58
CA GLY A 163 -7.10 3.10 12.97
C GLY A 163 -5.75 3.68 12.55
N GLY A 164 -4.70 2.88 12.66
CA GLY A 164 -3.34 3.28 12.27
C GLY A 164 -2.56 4.00 13.37
N ASP A 165 -1.37 4.47 13.01
CA ASP A 165 -0.49 5.24 13.89
C ASP A 165 -1.04 6.66 14.12
N ASP A 166 -0.61 7.31 15.21
CA ASP A 166 -1.00 8.68 15.53
C ASP A 166 -0.51 9.71 14.50
N GLU A 167 0.57 9.40 13.80
CA GLU A 167 1.20 10.22 12.77
C GLU A 167 0.77 9.83 11.34
N GLU A 168 -0.06 8.79 11.18
CA GLU A 168 -0.50 8.32 9.87
C GLU A 168 -1.43 9.33 9.19
N PHE A 169 -1.00 9.86 8.06
CA PHE A 169 -1.78 10.78 7.22
C PHE A 169 -1.87 10.23 5.79
N PRO A 170 -3.01 10.29 5.11
CA PRO A 170 -3.13 9.81 3.72
C PRO A 170 -2.16 10.53 2.78
N LEU A 171 -1.72 9.83 1.72
CA LEU A 171 -0.79 10.38 0.73
C LEU A 171 -1.29 11.72 0.17
N MET A 172 -0.51 12.76 0.35
CA MET A 172 -0.84 14.12 -0.03
C MET A 172 -0.60 14.40 -1.52
N PRO A 173 -1.35 15.33 -2.14
CA PRO A 173 -1.08 15.76 -3.51
C PRO A 173 0.33 16.31 -3.73
N GLN A 174 0.96 16.90 -2.71
CA GLN A 174 2.34 17.38 -2.75
C GLN A 174 3.33 16.23 -2.92
N GLU A 175 3.17 15.13 -2.18
CA GLU A 175 3.99 13.92 -2.29
C GLU A 175 3.85 13.27 -3.66
N VAL A 176 2.64 13.23 -4.21
CA VAL A 176 2.42 12.83 -5.61
C VAL A 176 3.18 13.76 -6.57
N GLY A 177 3.22 15.06 -6.28
CA GLY A 177 4.01 16.05 -7.04
C GLY A 177 5.52 15.76 -7.01
N ILE A 178 6.03 15.29 -5.88
CA ILE A 178 7.45 14.90 -5.73
C ILE A 178 7.74 13.66 -6.59
N ILE A 179 6.93 12.62 -6.52
CA ILE A 179 7.12 11.41 -7.34
C ILE A 179 7.12 11.74 -8.83
N LYS A 180 6.26 12.68 -9.27
CA LYS A 180 6.20 13.12 -10.68
C LYS A 180 7.50 13.74 -11.22
N LYS A 181 8.41 14.17 -10.35
CA LYS A 181 9.73 14.66 -10.78
C LYS A 181 10.66 13.53 -11.23
N HIS A 182 10.38 12.29 -10.80
CA HIS A 182 11.24 11.13 -11.02
C HIS A 182 10.61 10.07 -11.92
N PHE A 183 9.26 10.05 -12.05
CA PHE A 183 8.49 9.03 -12.75
C PHE A 183 7.36 9.63 -13.58
N TYR A 184 6.96 8.93 -14.63
CA TYR A 184 5.63 9.11 -15.19
C TYR A 184 4.60 8.51 -14.22
N VAL A 185 3.66 9.33 -13.75
CA VAL A 185 2.69 8.94 -12.71
C VAL A 185 1.28 8.93 -13.27
N ARG A 186 0.62 7.78 -13.18
CA ARG A 186 -0.81 7.64 -13.46
C ARG A 186 -1.55 7.23 -12.19
N ILE A 187 -2.59 7.99 -11.82
CA ILE A 187 -3.45 7.70 -10.68
C ILE A 187 -4.78 7.16 -11.19
N VAL A 188 -5.24 6.09 -10.58
CA VAL A 188 -6.57 5.52 -10.83
C VAL A 188 -7.27 5.33 -9.49
N TYR A 189 -8.50 5.77 -9.43
CA TYR A 189 -9.35 5.60 -8.26
C TYR A 189 -10.18 4.32 -8.46
N PRO A 190 -10.00 3.27 -7.62
CA PRO A 190 -10.65 1.98 -7.82
C PRO A 190 -12.14 2.00 -7.46
N GLU A 191 -12.52 2.89 -6.55
CA GLU A 191 -13.87 3.05 -6.01
C GLU A 191 -14.02 4.47 -5.46
N LEU A 192 -15.22 4.98 -5.23
CA LEU A 192 -15.37 6.32 -4.62
C LEU A 192 -15.06 6.29 -3.12
N PHE A 193 -15.57 5.34 -2.38
CA PHE A 193 -15.38 5.16 -0.93
C PHE A 193 -15.49 6.48 -0.13
N PHE A 194 -16.44 7.31 -0.47
CA PHE A 194 -16.67 8.62 0.14
C PHE A 194 -17.84 8.55 1.12
N PHE A 195 -19.03 8.16 0.64
CA PHE A 195 -20.23 8.11 1.47
C PHE A 195 -20.19 6.96 2.48
N ARG A 196 -19.57 5.83 2.14
CA ARG A 196 -19.31 4.73 3.07
C ARG A 196 -18.43 5.17 4.22
N LEU A 197 -17.35 5.90 3.94
CA LEU A 197 -16.45 6.40 4.95
C LEU A 197 -17.13 7.45 5.83
N ALA A 198 -17.88 8.38 5.25
CA ALA A 198 -18.68 9.36 5.99
C ALA A 198 -19.72 8.68 6.88
N SER A 199 -20.41 7.64 6.40
CA SER A 199 -21.34 6.85 7.20
C SER A 199 -20.63 6.15 8.36
N GLN A 200 -19.44 5.63 8.15
CA GLN A 200 -18.66 4.98 9.20
C GLN A 200 -18.29 5.98 10.31
N TYR A 201 -17.92 7.20 9.95
CA TYR A 201 -17.55 8.23 10.91
C TYR A 201 -18.76 8.86 11.61
N LEU A 202 -19.83 9.15 10.88
CA LEU A 202 -20.99 9.87 11.43
C LEU A 202 -22.08 8.95 12.00
N LEU A 203 -22.25 7.77 11.39
CA LEU A 203 -23.37 6.87 11.66
C LEU A 203 -22.92 5.49 12.15
N LYS A 204 -21.66 5.33 12.55
CA LYS A 204 -21.05 4.06 13.02
C LYS A 204 -21.31 2.88 12.06
N GLY A 205 -21.35 3.14 10.75
CA GLY A 205 -21.60 2.15 9.71
C GLY A 205 -23.08 1.80 9.49
N HIS A 206 -24.01 2.40 10.24
CA HIS A 206 -25.43 2.31 9.89
C HIS A 206 -25.65 2.87 8.47
N LEU A 207 -26.53 2.32 7.69
CA LEU A 207 -26.78 2.69 6.29
C LEU A 207 -25.67 2.29 5.29
N HIS A 208 -24.77 1.35 5.65
CA HIS A 208 -23.66 0.92 4.77
C HIS A 208 -24.14 0.55 3.35
N ASN A 209 -25.24 -0.21 3.22
CA ASN A 209 -25.79 -0.62 1.92
C ASN A 209 -26.28 0.57 1.09
N PHE A 210 -26.88 1.58 1.74
CA PHE A 210 -27.35 2.77 1.06
C PHE A 210 -26.18 3.65 0.60
N THR A 211 -25.23 3.89 1.47
CA THR A 211 -24.04 4.70 1.17
C THR A 211 -23.13 4.04 0.14
N SER A 212 -23.07 2.69 0.11
CA SER A 212 -22.38 1.97 -0.97
C SER A 212 -23.02 2.24 -2.34
N LYS A 213 -24.35 2.20 -2.43
CA LYS A 213 -25.06 2.53 -3.68
C LYS A 213 -24.83 3.98 -4.11
N LEU A 214 -24.71 4.91 -3.18
CA LEU A 214 -24.35 6.30 -3.50
C LEU A 214 -22.92 6.38 -4.05
N ASP A 215 -21.95 5.71 -3.42
CA ASP A 215 -20.58 5.64 -3.93
C ASP A 215 -20.56 5.09 -5.35
N ASP A 216 -21.26 3.98 -5.62
CA ASP A 216 -21.33 3.35 -6.94
C ASP A 216 -21.99 4.26 -7.97
N TYR A 217 -23.06 4.97 -7.59
CA TYR A 217 -23.74 5.92 -8.47
C TYR A 217 -22.84 7.11 -8.83
N PHE A 218 -22.22 7.75 -7.85
CA PHE A 218 -21.37 8.91 -8.12
C PHE A 218 -20.04 8.52 -8.78
N PHE A 219 -19.54 7.31 -8.57
CA PHE A 219 -18.33 6.82 -9.24
C PHE A 219 -18.45 6.73 -10.77
N GLN A 220 -19.67 6.66 -11.31
CA GLN A 220 -19.91 6.68 -12.75
C GLN A 220 -19.47 8.01 -13.37
N PHE A 221 -19.47 9.11 -12.61
CA PHE A 221 -19.07 10.43 -13.09
C PHE A 221 -17.58 10.68 -12.86
N PRO A 222 -16.75 10.83 -13.91
CA PRO A 222 -15.30 10.99 -13.79
C PRO A 222 -14.86 12.11 -12.84
N SER A 223 -15.62 13.23 -12.80
CA SER A 223 -15.33 14.37 -11.93
C SER A 223 -15.41 14.08 -10.44
N PHE A 224 -16.18 13.05 -10.03
CA PHE A 224 -16.28 12.65 -8.63
C PHE A 224 -15.19 11.68 -8.19
N ARG A 225 -14.58 10.93 -9.11
CA ARG A 225 -13.60 9.88 -8.77
C ARG A 225 -12.41 10.40 -7.99
N LYS A 226 -11.97 11.64 -8.24
CA LYS A 226 -10.85 12.28 -7.53
C LYS A 226 -11.10 12.47 -6.03
N TYR A 227 -12.36 12.46 -5.59
CA TYR A 227 -12.72 12.54 -4.17
C TYR A 227 -12.70 11.19 -3.47
N SER A 228 -12.27 10.12 -4.16
CA SER A 228 -12.06 8.83 -3.54
C SER A 228 -11.04 8.92 -2.41
N TYR A 229 -11.32 8.23 -1.32
CA TYR A 229 -10.34 8.04 -0.24
C TYR A 229 -9.27 7.01 -0.59
N ARG A 230 -9.44 6.26 -1.70
CA ARG A 230 -8.48 5.25 -2.17
C ARG A 230 -7.97 5.57 -3.55
N GLN A 231 -6.67 5.36 -3.75
CA GLN A 231 -6.00 5.56 -5.03
C GLN A 231 -4.98 4.47 -5.31
N ASN A 232 -4.86 4.12 -6.58
CA ASN A 232 -3.80 3.29 -7.11
C ASN A 232 -2.83 4.19 -7.86
N VAL A 233 -1.56 4.14 -7.49
CA VAL A 233 -0.48 4.95 -8.08
C VAL A 233 0.40 4.05 -8.93
N PHE A 234 0.47 4.34 -10.22
CA PHE A 234 1.25 3.60 -11.21
C PHE A 234 2.43 4.46 -11.64
N LEU A 235 3.64 3.91 -11.55
CA LEU A 235 4.90 4.58 -11.87
C LEU A 235 5.65 3.83 -12.97
N SER A 236 6.13 4.58 -13.97
CA SER A 236 7.01 4.07 -15.02
C SER A 236 8.06 5.09 -15.45
#